data_b274a90bbd807a2105c31e8bd72baa5d
#
_entry.id   b274a90bbd807a2105c31e8bd72baa5d
#
_cell.length_a   1.000
_cell.length_b   1.000
_cell.length_c   1.000
_cell.angle_alpha   90.00
_cell.angle_beta   90.00
_cell.angle_gamma   90.00
#
_symmetry.space_group_name_H-M   'P 1'
#
loop_
_entity.id
_entity.type
_entity.pdbx_description
1 polymer ?
#
loop_
_entity_poly.entity_id
_entity_poly.type
_entity_poly.pdbx_seq_one_letter_code
_entity_poly.pdbx_strand_id
1 'polypeptide(L)'
;SGTAGTGKSSTSASFAAAACDRGEQALYISYEESRTQIMRNMKSIGIDLQKHYDNGRLNFHTERVTTHGLEEHFFLVKEIIDINQPEVVVIDPVSNMLQMGSPEEVKNLLTRLIDFLKSRGITTLVTELVTGGSLIEGTNTDISSLMDTWLLLREIESGGERNRVLHVLKSRGMSHSHQVREFILTDHGIELEDVYEGPAGLVTGTARYTQEAQEEEQRRRRLEEIERRKNELERKRKLKEARLKEIEEQFRGEEEELERTIREAEQEEEKFLQTRQQRRQMRGGN
;
A
#
# COMPACT_ATOMS: atom_id res chain seq x y z
N SER A 1 -6.33 12.13 15.17
CA SER A 1 -7.62 11.93 15.86
C SER A 1 -8.04 10.46 15.82
N GLY A 2 -8.99 10.04 16.66
CA GLY A 2 -9.55 8.69 16.69
C GLY A 2 -10.32 8.40 17.97
N THR A 3 -11.10 7.30 17.97
CA THR A 3 -11.83 6.82 19.15
C THR A 3 -10.87 6.25 20.22
N ALA A 4 -11.39 5.96 21.42
CA ALA A 4 -10.58 5.32 22.46
C ALA A 4 -10.06 3.94 21.97
N GLY A 5 -8.83 3.59 22.33
CA GLY A 5 -8.22 2.30 21.97
C GLY A 5 -7.60 2.20 20.58
N THR A 6 -7.72 3.21 19.72
CA THR A 6 -7.22 3.16 18.33
C THR A 6 -5.72 3.32 18.17
N GLY A 7 -4.95 3.58 19.25
CA GLY A 7 -3.48 3.68 19.19
C GLY A 7 -2.94 5.12 19.10
N LYS A 8 -3.73 6.13 19.48
CA LYS A 8 -3.29 7.53 19.47
C LYS A 8 -2.04 7.76 20.33
N SER A 9 -2.07 7.34 21.60
CA SER A 9 -0.93 7.49 22.52
C SER A 9 0.27 6.65 22.08
N SER A 10 0.05 5.48 21.48
CA SER A 10 1.14 4.68 20.88
C SER A 10 1.80 5.42 19.71
N THR A 11 1.00 6.06 18.84
CA THR A 11 1.51 6.90 17.75
C THR A 11 2.30 8.09 18.29
N SER A 12 1.79 8.75 19.32
CA SER A 12 2.46 9.88 19.99
C SER A 12 3.80 9.48 20.60
N ALA A 13 3.84 8.35 21.28
CA ALA A 13 5.05 7.82 21.89
C ALA A 13 6.09 7.41 20.84
N SER A 14 5.67 6.72 19.78
CA SER A 14 6.53 6.40 18.64
C SER A 14 7.11 7.66 17.98
N PHE A 15 6.29 8.69 17.81
CA PHE A 15 6.72 9.96 17.23
C PHE A 15 7.79 10.65 18.08
N ALA A 16 7.57 10.72 19.41
CA ALA A 16 8.55 11.28 20.35
C ALA A 16 9.83 10.44 20.39
N ALA A 17 9.73 9.11 20.44
CA ALA A 17 10.89 8.21 20.42
C ALA A 17 11.71 8.37 19.15
N ALA A 18 11.07 8.44 17.99
CA ALA A 18 11.74 8.63 16.71
C ALA A 18 12.48 9.97 16.61
N ALA A 19 11.94 11.04 17.19
CA ALA A 19 12.61 12.32 17.31
C ALA A 19 13.87 12.22 18.18
N CYS A 20 13.75 11.58 19.35
CA CYS A 20 14.89 11.36 20.25
C CYS A 20 15.97 10.47 19.62
N ASP A 21 15.60 9.45 18.83
CA ASP A 21 16.55 8.60 18.09
C ASP A 21 17.33 9.39 17.03
N ARG A 22 16.73 10.45 16.43
CA ARG A 22 17.42 11.40 15.53
C ARG A 22 18.31 12.40 16.29
N GLY A 23 18.24 12.45 17.60
CA GLY A 23 19.03 13.37 18.44
C GLY A 23 18.28 14.62 18.87
N GLU A 24 17.01 14.76 18.52
CA GLU A 24 16.16 15.90 18.84
C GLU A 24 15.69 15.86 20.31
N GLN A 25 15.40 17.03 20.89
CA GLN A 25 14.78 17.15 22.20
C GLN A 25 13.26 17.06 22.06
N ALA A 26 12.63 16.15 22.78
CA ALA A 26 11.20 15.97 22.80
C ALA A 26 10.57 16.28 24.16
N LEU A 27 9.42 16.93 24.14
CA LEU A 27 8.58 17.18 25.32
C LEU A 27 7.23 16.46 25.12
N TYR A 28 6.88 15.57 26.05
CA TYR A 28 5.60 14.88 26.06
C TYR A 28 4.69 15.46 27.15
N ILE A 29 3.65 16.14 26.74
CA ILE A 29 2.63 16.70 27.62
C ILE A 29 1.44 15.75 27.65
N SER A 30 1.14 15.18 28.81
CA SER A 30 -0.01 14.28 28.99
C SER A 30 -1.00 14.85 29.98
N TYR A 31 -2.26 14.91 29.53
CA TYR A 31 -3.39 15.35 30.36
C TYR A 31 -4.25 14.20 30.89
N GLU A 32 -3.87 12.96 30.65
CA GLU A 32 -4.65 11.78 31.07
C GLU A 32 -3.81 10.81 31.87
N GLU A 33 -2.67 10.39 31.35
CA GLU A 33 -1.82 9.35 31.95
C GLU A 33 -0.57 9.94 32.61
N SER A 34 -0.16 9.34 33.71
CA SER A 34 1.12 9.68 34.34
C SER A 34 2.30 9.14 33.50
N ARG A 35 3.47 9.77 33.63
CA ARG A 35 4.72 9.33 32.98
C ARG A 35 4.96 7.82 33.18
N THR A 36 4.80 7.32 34.39
CA THR A 36 5.04 5.91 34.72
C THR A 36 4.08 4.98 33.99
N GLN A 37 2.82 5.38 33.82
CA GLN A 37 1.83 4.61 33.06
C GLN A 37 2.19 4.60 31.57
N ILE A 38 2.49 5.76 30.99
CA ILE A 38 2.90 5.88 29.57
C ILE A 38 4.11 5.01 29.30
N MET A 39 5.18 5.14 30.10
CA MET A 39 6.42 4.35 29.92
C MET A 39 6.16 2.84 29.99
N ARG A 40 5.39 2.40 31.00
CA ARG A 40 5.04 0.98 31.15
C ARG A 40 4.21 0.47 29.98
N ASN A 41 3.18 1.21 29.57
CA ASN A 41 2.29 0.81 28.48
C ASN A 41 3.04 0.78 27.13
N MET A 42 3.91 1.74 26.89
CA MET A 42 4.71 1.80 25.64
C MET A 42 5.75 0.68 25.59
N LYS A 43 6.39 0.36 26.73
CA LYS A 43 7.34 -0.74 26.81
C LYS A 43 6.71 -2.09 26.46
N SER A 44 5.43 -2.30 26.80
CA SER A 44 4.73 -3.56 26.49
C SER A 44 4.50 -3.79 24.99
N ILE A 45 4.61 -2.75 24.17
CA ILE A 45 4.51 -2.80 22.72
C ILE A 45 5.85 -2.45 22.03
N GLY A 46 6.98 -2.66 22.71
CA GLY A 46 8.31 -2.48 22.14
C GLY A 46 8.81 -1.03 21.99
N ILE A 47 8.07 -0.03 22.50
CA ILE A 47 8.48 1.38 22.47
C ILE A 47 9.17 1.72 23.79
N ASP A 48 10.50 1.71 23.80
CA ASP A 48 11.29 2.03 24.99
C ASP A 48 11.55 3.54 25.13
N LEU A 49 10.68 4.22 25.88
CA LEU A 49 10.82 5.64 26.19
C LEU A 49 11.83 5.90 27.33
N GLN A 50 12.12 4.88 28.16
CA GLN A 50 12.99 5.02 29.32
C GLN A 50 14.41 5.45 28.93
N LYS A 51 14.97 4.85 27.86
CA LYS A 51 16.30 5.18 27.35
C LYS A 51 16.43 6.67 26.97
N HIS A 52 15.36 7.27 26.44
CA HIS A 52 15.34 8.68 26.02
C HIS A 52 15.14 9.63 27.20
N TYR A 53 14.37 9.20 28.20
CA TYR A 53 14.21 9.94 29.44
C TYR A 53 15.53 9.98 30.23
N ASP A 54 16.21 8.85 30.38
CA ASP A 54 17.45 8.72 31.14
C ASP A 54 18.62 9.51 30.53
N ASN A 55 18.65 9.64 29.20
CA ASN A 55 19.65 10.44 28.51
C ASN A 55 19.26 11.93 28.35
N GLY A 56 18.13 12.34 28.92
CA GLY A 56 17.67 13.72 28.96
C GLY A 56 17.09 14.25 27.63
N ARG A 57 16.87 13.38 26.62
CA ARG A 57 16.28 13.82 25.34
C ARG A 57 14.76 13.83 25.34
N LEU A 58 14.13 13.10 26.25
CA LEU A 58 12.69 13.09 26.42
C LEU A 58 12.31 13.63 27.78
N ASN A 59 11.56 14.73 27.79
CA ASN A 59 10.97 15.29 29.01
C ASN A 59 9.48 15.02 29.04
N PHE A 60 8.93 14.86 30.26
CA PHE A 60 7.49 14.68 30.46
C PHE A 60 6.93 15.80 31.33
N HIS A 61 5.80 16.34 30.91
CA HIS A 61 4.91 17.09 31.77
C HIS A 61 3.58 16.36 31.85
N THR A 62 3.22 15.89 33.03
CA THR A 62 2.00 15.08 33.24
C THR A 62 1.15 15.75 34.32
N GLU A 63 0.00 16.20 33.92
CA GLU A 63 -0.93 16.91 34.79
C GLU A 63 -2.37 16.67 34.35
N ARG A 64 -3.30 16.67 35.30
CA ARG A 64 -4.73 16.70 34.96
C ARG A 64 -5.16 18.10 34.64
N VAL A 65 -5.93 18.27 33.57
CA VAL A 65 -6.41 19.61 33.11
C VAL A 65 -7.18 20.38 34.16
N THR A 66 -7.84 19.70 35.11
CA THR A 66 -8.68 20.32 36.14
C THR A 66 -7.90 21.01 37.26
N THR A 67 -6.56 20.95 37.26
CA THR A 67 -5.73 21.60 38.31
C THR A 67 -5.58 23.09 38.14
N HIS A 68 -5.68 23.58 36.90
CA HIS A 68 -5.47 24.99 36.55
C HIS A 68 -6.54 25.50 35.61
N GLY A 69 -6.68 26.82 35.45
CA GLY A 69 -7.51 27.42 34.42
C GLY A 69 -6.88 27.37 33.02
N LEU A 70 -7.67 27.56 31.97
CA LEU A 70 -7.21 27.52 30.58
C LEU A 70 -6.00 28.44 30.32
N GLU A 71 -6.04 29.68 30.77
CA GLU A 71 -4.96 30.64 30.57
C GLU A 71 -3.69 30.23 31.34
N GLU A 72 -3.85 29.66 32.52
CA GLU A 72 -2.74 29.19 33.35
C GLU A 72 -2.04 28.01 32.68
N HIS A 73 -2.77 27.06 32.07
CA HIS A 73 -2.22 26.00 31.27
C HIS A 73 -1.40 26.51 30.06
N PHE A 74 -1.90 27.59 29.41
CA PHE A 74 -1.13 28.19 28.30
C PHE A 74 0.20 28.76 28.78
N PHE A 75 0.22 29.48 29.89
CA PHE A 75 1.44 30.05 30.45
C PHE A 75 2.40 28.95 30.93
N LEU A 76 1.88 27.92 31.59
CA LEU A 76 2.66 26.78 32.08
C LEU A 76 3.33 26.03 30.92
N VAL A 77 2.59 25.69 29.86
CA VAL A 77 3.16 25.02 28.66
C VAL A 77 4.22 25.88 28.02
N LYS A 78 4.00 27.18 27.92
CA LYS A 78 4.98 28.14 27.39
C LYS A 78 6.27 28.15 28.22
N GLU A 79 6.15 28.24 29.56
CA GLU A 79 7.30 28.19 30.47
C GLU A 79 8.10 26.89 30.34
N ILE A 80 7.40 25.73 30.28
CA ILE A 80 8.04 24.45 30.14
C ILE A 80 8.79 24.35 28.80
N ILE A 81 8.22 24.90 27.72
CA ILE A 81 8.88 24.95 26.42
C ILE A 81 10.10 25.87 26.46
N ASP A 82 10.00 27.03 27.11
CA ASP A 82 11.11 27.96 27.26
C ASP A 82 12.28 27.37 28.09
N ILE A 83 11.98 26.52 29.07
CA ILE A 83 12.99 25.81 29.88
C ILE A 83 13.63 24.65 29.11
N ASN A 84 12.83 23.81 28.46
CA ASN A 84 13.30 22.56 27.83
C ASN A 84 13.81 22.75 26.40
N GLN A 85 13.46 23.84 25.73
CA GLN A 85 13.81 24.14 24.32
C GLN A 85 13.61 22.94 23.39
N PRO A 86 12.41 22.29 23.38
CA PRO A 86 12.18 21.09 22.59
C PRO A 86 12.05 21.43 21.10
N GLU A 87 12.54 20.51 20.24
CA GLU A 87 12.30 20.54 18.79
C GLU A 87 10.99 19.84 18.42
N VAL A 88 10.55 18.94 19.31
CA VAL A 88 9.31 18.16 19.14
C VAL A 88 8.46 18.24 20.39
N VAL A 89 7.18 18.53 20.23
CA VAL A 89 6.19 18.54 21.32
C VAL A 89 5.04 17.59 21.00
N VAL A 90 4.70 16.74 21.95
CA VAL A 90 3.48 15.91 21.93
C VAL A 90 2.50 16.44 22.95
N ILE A 91 1.22 16.55 22.59
CA ILE A 91 0.12 16.91 23.51
C ILE A 91 -0.96 15.84 23.41
N ASP A 92 -1.15 15.07 24.49
CA ASP A 92 -1.97 13.86 24.48
C ASP A 92 -2.90 13.74 25.72
N PRO A 93 -4.24 13.84 25.55
CA PRO A 93 -4.99 14.42 24.44
C PRO A 93 -5.45 15.86 24.74
N VAL A 94 -5.65 16.68 23.70
CA VAL A 94 -6.19 18.06 23.87
C VAL A 94 -7.69 18.06 24.17
N SER A 95 -8.42 17.01 23.80
CA SER A 95 -9.86 16.90 24.07
C SER A 95 -10.20 16.98 25.55
N ASN A 96 -9.27 16.66 26.44
CA ASN A 96 -9.49 16.80 27.89
C ASN A 96 -9.63 18.27 28.34
N MET A 97 -9.08 19.23 27.57
CA MET A 97 -9.26 20.66 27.84
C MET A 97 -10.71 21.13 27.73
N LEU A 98 -11.58 20.38 27.01
CA LEU A 98 -13.01 20.66 26.96
C LEU A 98 -13.74 20.54 28.32
N GLN A 99 -13.07 19.97 29.34
CA GLN A 99 -13.60 19.91 30.70
C GLN A 99 -13.43 21.24 31.46
N MET A 100 -12.67 22.18 30.92
CA MET A 100 -12.27 23.41 31.62
C MET A 100 -12.96 24.65 31.10
N GLY A 101 -13.60 24.61 29.95
CA GLY A 101 -14.24 25.75 29.33
C GLY A 101 -15.14 25.35 28.17
N SER A 102 -15.77 26.34 27.58
CA SER A 102 -16.56 26.14 26.38
C SER A 102 -15.67 25.70 25.20
N PRO A 103 -16.22 24.99 24.20
CA PRO A 103 -15.47 24.60 22.99
C PRO A 103 -14.79 25.80 22.30
N GLU A 104 -15.41 26.99 22.34
CA GLU A 104 -14.85 28.22 21.75
C GLU A 104 -13.61 28.70 22.51
N GLU A 105 -13.66 28.71 23.83
CA GLU A 105 -12.53 29.12 24.69
C GLU A 105 -11.35 28.16 24.51
N VAL A 106 -11.62 26.84 24.48
CA VAL A 106 -10.60 25.82 24.24
C VAL A 106 -10.00 25.96 22.84
N LYS A 107 -10.83 26.19 21.81
CA LYS A 107 -10.36 26.43 20.44
C LYS A 107 -9.45 27.68 20.36
N ASN A 108 -9.83 28.78 21.02
CA ASN A 108 -9.03 29.99 21.05
C ASN A 108 -7.67 29.76 21.73
N LEU A 109 -7.65 29.05 22.85
CA LEU A 109 -6.43 28.69 23.56
C LEU A 109 -5.54 27.80 22.68
N LEU A 110 -6.10 26.75 22.07
CA LEU A 110 -5.36 25.85 21.19
C LEU A 110 -4.81 26.56 19.94
N THR A 111 -5.56 27.51 19.39
CA THR A 111 -5.09 28.37 18.29
C THR A 111 -3.84 29.14 18.70
N ARG A 112 -3.88 29.82 19.83
CA ARG A 112 -2.73 30.57 20.35
C ARG A 112 -1.54 29.69 20.67
N LEU A 113 -1.78 28.49 21.20
CA LEU A 113 -0.73 27.52 21.50
C LEU A 113 -0.08 26.99 20.22
N ILE A 114 -0.86 26.61 19.20
CA ILE A 114 -0.36 26.15 17.91
C ILE A 114 0.44 27.25 17.21
N ASP A 115 -0.04 28.48 17.21
CA ASP A 115 0.67 29.63 16.63
C ASP A 115 2.01 29.88 17.35
N PHE A 116 2.01 29.78 18.68
CA PHE A 116 3.24 29.91 19.48
C PHE A 116 4.24 28.80 19.11
N LEU A 117 3.82 27.52 19.06
CA LEU A 117 4.66 26.39 18.69
C LEU A 117 5.23 26.54 17.26
N LYS A 118 4.38 26.92 16.32
CA LYS A 118 4.79 27.19 14.92
C LYS A 118 5.80 28.33 14.81
N SER A 119 5.59 29.43 15.57
CA SER A 119 6.51 30.58 15.56
C SER A 119 7.92 30.22 16.07
N ARG A 120 8.03 29.18 16.90
CA ARG A 120 9.28 28.63 17.40
C ARG A 120 9.89 27.55 16.50
N GLY A 121 9.22 27.19 15.41
CA GLY A 121 9.65 26.09 14.53
C GLY A 121 9.55 24.71 15.15
N ILE A 122 8.72 24.53 16.19
CA ILE A 122 8.55 23.27 16.92
C ILE A 122 7.61 22.36 16.15
N THR A 123 8.05 21.15 15.85
CA THR A 123 7.19 20.12 15.29
C THR A 123 6.26 19.58 16.35
N THR A 124 4.95 19.65 16.13
CA THR A 124 3.98 19.30 17.16
C THR A 124 3.03 18.20 16.71
N LEU A 125 2.86 17.18 17.55
CA LEU A 125 1.83 16.16 17.39
C LEU A 125 0.78 16.32 18.50
N VAL A 126 -0.48 16.47 18.09
CA VAL A 126 -1.61 16.63 19.00
C VAL A 126 -2.56 15.47 18.82
N THR A 127 -2.99 14.84 19.91
CA THR A 127 -4.03 13.81 19.84
C THR A 127 -5.37 14.36 20.27
N GLU A 128 -6.41 13.87 19.63
CA GLU A 128 -7.79 14.22 19.95
C GLU A 128 -8.68 12.97 19.98
N LEU A 129 -9.49 12.87 21.01
CA LEU A 129 -10.51 11.83 21.14
C LEU A 129 -11.77 12.27 20.36
N VAL A 130 -12.18 11.41 19.44
CA VAL A 130 -13.43 11.57 18.69
C VAL A 130 -14.49 10.64 19.28
N THR A 131 -15.68 11.16 19.57
CA THR A 131 -16.82 10.33 20.00
C THR A 131 -17.38 9.55 18.81
N GLY A 132 -17.43 8.21 18.97
CA GLY A 132 -17.85 7.30 17.89
C GLY A 132 -19.29 7.51 17.46
N GLY A 133 -19.56 7.34 16.17
CA GLY A 133 -20.89 7.27 15.58
C GLY A 133 -21.15 8.16 14.36
N SER A 134 -20.29 9.11 14.05
CA SER A 134 -20.44 9.90 12.83
C SER A 134 -19.42 9.43 11.79
N LEU A 135 -19.92 9.10 10.59
CA LEU A 135 -19.12 8.92 9.38
C LEU A 135 -18.44 10.24 8.94
N ILE A 136 -18.62 11.31 9.73
CA ILE A 136 -18.15 12.65 9.42
C ILE A 136 -16.84 12.88 10.17
N GLU A 137 -15.82 13.18 9.42
CA GLU A 137 -14.50 13.62 9.79
C GLU A 137 -14.57 14.95 10.54
N GLY A 138 -14.96 14.93 11.81
CA GLY A 138 -15.07 16.09 12.66
C GLY A 138 -14.27 15.93 13.95
N THR A 139 -13.61 16.99 14.39
CA THR A 139 -12.96 17.06 15.69
C THR A 139 -13.85 17.79 16.69
N ASN A 140 -13.86 17.33 17.94
CA ASN A 140 -14.69 17.97 18.99
C ASN A 140 -14.22 19.39 19.32
N THR A 141 -12.93 19.66 19.09
CA THR A 141 -12.34 21.01 19.34
C THR A 141 -12.31 21.88 18.08
N ASP A 142 -12.73 21.31 16.93
CA ASP A 142 -12.78 22.03 15.64
C ASP A 142 -11.42 22.66 15.23
N ILE A 143 -10.32 22.06 15.66
CA ILE A 143 -8.94 22.51 15.39
C ILE A 143 -8.34 21.93 14.12
N SER A 144 -9.03 21.03 13.43
CA SER A 144 -8.54 20.38 12.21
C SER A 144 -8.11 21.38 11.13
N SER A 145 -8.75 22.57 11.10
CA SER A 145 -8.38 23.66 10.19
C SER A 145 -7.00 24.27 10.48
N LEU A 146 -6.52 24.20 11.72
CA LEU A 146 -5.23 24.75 12.17
C LEU A 146 -4.06 23.79 11.90
N MET A 147 -4.36 22.49 11.77
CA MET A 147 -3.35 21.45 11.56
C MET A 147 -2.86 21.43 10.11
N ASP A 148 -1.55 21.22 9.93
CA ASP A 148 -0.95 21.07 8.60
C ASP A 148 -1.17 19.65 8.08
N THR A 149 -1.06 18.65 8.96
CA THR A 149 -1.36 17.24 8.65
C THR A 149 -2.40 16.69 9.61
N TRP A 150 -3.36 15.95 9.08
CA TRP A 150 -4.40 15.30 9.88
C TRP A 150 -4.43 13.80 9.59
N LEU A 151 -4.12 13.04 10.65
CA LEU A 151 -4.16 11.56 10.67
C LEU A 151 -5.42 11.11 11.42
N LEU A 152 -6.16 10.19 10.84
CA LEU A 152 -7.32 9.56 11.46
C LEU A 152 -6.98 8.09 11.76
N LEU A 153 -7.09 7.71 13.02
CA LEU A 153 -7.02 6.32 13.49
C LEU A 153 -8.43 5.84 13.81
N ARG A 154 -8.85 4.75 13.23
CA ARG A 154 -10.16 4.14 13.49
C ARG A 154 -10.09 2.63 13.49
N GLU A 155 -11.10 2.00 14.07
CA GLU A 155 -11.31 0.56 13.98
C GLU A 155 -12.28 0.25 12.84
N ILE A 156 -11.99 -0.82 12.13
CA ILE A 156 -12.90 -1.41 11.13
C ILE A 156 -13.13 -2.87 11.49
N GLU A 157 -14.34 -3.35 11.24
CA GLU A 157 -14.69 -4.76 11.39
C GLU A 157 -14.61 -5.44 10.03
N SER A 158 -13.78 -6.47 9.94
CA SER A 158 -13.59 -7.25 8.73
C SER A 158 -13.39 -8.72 9.09
N GLY A 159 -14.16 -9.63 8.48
CA GLY A 159 -14.00 -11.07 8.71
C GLY A 159 -14.24 -11.53 10.15
N GLY A 160 -14.98 -10.77 10.96
CA GLY A 160 -15.20 -11.06 12.38
C GLY A 160 -14.06 -10.59 13.31
N GLU A 161 -13.08 -9.89 12.77
CA GLU A 161 -11.98 -9.25 13.49
C GLU A 161 -12.18 -7.73 13.53
N ARG A 162 -11.69 -7.09 14.60
CA ARG A 162 -11.65 -5.65 14.74
C ARG A 162 -10.21 -5.17 14.59
N ASN A 163 -9.92 -4.60 13.43
CA ASN A 163 -8.59 -4.15 13.05
C ASN A 163 -8.49 -2.62 13.07
N ARG A 164 -7.31 -2.11 13.39
CA ARG A 164 -7.05 -0.67 13.38
C ARG A 164 -6.54 -0.25 12.02
N VAL A 165 -6.94 0.94 11.59
CA VAL A 165 -6.45 1.53 10.34
C VAL A 165 -6.08 2.99 10.54
N LEU A 166 -5.09 3.43 9.77
CA LEU A 166 -4.62 4.81 9.69
C LEU A 166 -4.96 5.38 8.32
N HIS A 167 -5.50 6.59 8.32
CA HIS A 167 -5.80 7.35 7.11
C HIS A 167 -5.24 8.77 7.22
N VAL A 168 -4.57 9.26 6.18
CA VAL A 168 -4.14 10.65 6.06
C VAL A 168 -5.26 11.44 5.41
N LEU A 169 -6.02 12.20 6.21
CA LEU A 169 -7.15 12.99 5.71
C LEU A 169 -6.69 14.29 5.04
N LYS A 170 -5.58 14.85 5.49
CA LYS A 170 -5.07 16.13 5.03
C LYS A 170 -3.56 16.20 5.24
N SER A 171 -2.87 16.81 4.26
CA SER A 171 -1.48 17.23 4.42
C SER A 171 -1.24 18.48 3.58
N ARG A 172 -0.95 19.62 4.23
CA ARG A 172 -0.73 20.90 3.55
C ARG A 172 0.66 20.95 2.95
N GLY A 173 0.75 21.45 1.72
CA GLY A 173 2.02 21.74 1.07
C GLY A 173 2.79 20.50 0.56
N MET A 174 2.23 19.28 0.71
CA MET A 174 2.85 18.06 0.20
C MET A 174 1.81 17.08 -0.33
N SER A 175 2.19 16.30 -1.33
CA SER A 175 1.40 15.15 -1.76
C SER A 175 1.39 14.07 -0.68
N HIS A 176 0.28 13.39 -0.51
CA HIS A 176 0.15 12.29 0.43
C HIS A 176 -0.71 11.18 -0.17
N SER A 177 -0.56 9.97 0.36
CA SER A 177 -1.39 8.84 -0.02
C SER A 177 -2.79 9.00 0.54
N HIS A 178 -3.80 8.72 -0.28
CA HIS A 178 -5.19 8.61 0.15
C HIS A 178 -5.58 7.19 0.57
N GLN A 179 -4.62 6.25 0.49
CA GLN A 179 -4.86 4.87 0.86
C GLN A 179 -4.92 4.71 2.37
N VAL A 180 -5.85 3.89 2.82
CA VAL A 180 -5.91 3.41 4.20
C VAL A 180 -4.78 2.40 4.41
N ARG A 181 -4.15 2.45 5.58
CA ARG A 181 -3.14 1.48 6.01
C ARG A 181 -3.64 0.72 7.23
N GLU A 182 -3.42 -0.56 7.29
CA GLU A 182 -3.63 -1.33 8.51
C GLU A 182 -2.58 -0.93 9.55
N PHE A 183 -3.04 -0.69 10.79
CA PHE A 183 -2.22 -0.21 11.90
C PHE A 183 -2.11 -1.31 12.93
N ILE A 184 -0.94 -1.95 12.98
CA ILE A 184 -0.68 -3.10 13.82
C ILE A 184 0.22 -2.68 14.98
N LEU A 185 -0.18 -3.04 16.21
CA LEU A 185 0.67 -2.91 17.39
C LEU A 185 1.35 -4.25 17.63
N THR A 186 2.66 -4.27 17.52
CA THR A 186 3.49 -5.45 17.74
C THR A 186 4.33 -5.28 19.02
N ASP A 187 5.12 -6.27 19.37
CA ASP A 187 6.13 -6.17 20.42
C ASP A 187 7.41 -5.42 19.98
N HIS A 188 7.44 -4.96 18.73
CA HIS A 188 8.51 -4.14 18.15
C HIS A 188 8.06 -2.71 17.80
N GLY A 189 6.86 -2.32 18.21
CA GLY A 189 6.29 -1.00 17.95
C GLY A 189 5.09 -1.03 17.00
N ILE A 190 4.96 0.03 16.22
CA ILE A 190 3.88 0.21 15.26
C ILE A 190 4.34 -0.24 13.88
N GLU A 191 3.56 -1.11 13.26
CA GLU A 191 3.72 -1.51 11.87
C GLU A 191 2.53 -1.04 11.03
N LEU A 192 2.82 -0.58 9.81
CA LEU A 192 1.79 -0.16 8.85
C LEU A 192 1.84 -1.09 7.65
N GLU A 193 0.72 -1.76 7.38
CA GLU A 193 0.59 -2.65 6.23
C GLU A 193 -0.46 -2.15 5.24
N ASP A 194 -0.30 -2.57 4.00
CA ASP A 194 -1.30 -2.30 2.97
C ASP A 194 -2.58 -3.06 3.27
N VAL A 195 -3.72 -2.40 3.11
CA VAL A 195 -5.02 -3.08 3.13
C VAL A 195 -5.32 -3.66 1.75
N TYR A 196 -6.00 -4.79 1.73
CA TYR A 196 -6.48 -5.38 0.50
C TYR A 196 -7.86 -4.81 0.14
N GLU A 197 -8.01 -4.31 -1.10
CA GLU A 197 -9.30 -3.87 -1.64
C GLU A 197 -9.91 -4.99 -2.48
N GLY A 198 -10.83 -5.74 -1.88
CA GLY A 198 -11.59 -6.78 -2.57
C GLY A 198 -12.95 -6.30 -3.06
N PRO A 199 -13.68 -7.15 -3.80
CA PRO A 199 -15.04 -6.84 -4.27
C PRO A 199 -16.05 -6.52 -3.15
N ALA A 200 -15.76 -6.95 -1.93
CA ALA A 200 -16.58 -6.72 -0.72
C ALA A 200 -16.12 -5.49 0.09
N GLY A 201 -15.11 -4.74 -0.36
CA GLY A 201 -14.54 -3.58 0.33
C GLY A 201 -13.15 -3.86 0.91
N LEU A 202 -12.77 -3.07 1.92
CA LEU A 202 -11.48 -3.19 2.61
C LEU A 202 -11.41 -4.48 3.43
N VAL A 203 -10.38 -5.27 3.18
CA VAL A 203 -10.10 -6.52 3.90
C VAL A 203 -8.77 -6.37 4.64
N THR A 204 -8.78 -6.67 5.94
CA THR A 204 -7.63 -6.54 6.85
C THR A 204 -7.48 -7.82 7.68
N GLY A 205 -6.37 -7.94 8.41
CA GLY A 205 -6.13 -9.07 9.31
C GLY A 205 -6.02 -10.40 8.59
N THR A 206 -6.48 -11.48 9.23
CA THR A 206 -6.39 -12.85 8.70
C THR A 206 -7.21 -13.05 7.42
N ALA A 207 -8.31 -12.31 7.25
CA ALA A 207 -9.13 -12.35 6.04
C ALA A 207 -8.36 -11.90 4.79
N ARG A 208 -7.43 -10.93 4.92
CA ARG A 208 -6.53 -10.48 3.85
C ARG A 208 -5.66 -11.62 3.35
N TYR A 209 -4.94 -12.30 4.25
CA TYR A 209 -4.06 -13.43 3.88
C TYR A 209 -4.82 -14.57 3.20
N THR A 210 -6.05 -14.83 3.65
CA THR A 210 -6.90 -15.85 3.02
C THR A 210 -7.28 -15.46 1.59
N GLN A 211 -7.63 -14.19 1.39
CA GLN A 211 -8.02 -13.67 0.08
C GLN A 211 -6.83 -13.63 -0.89
N GLU A 212 -5.70 -13.13 -0.46
CA GLU A 212 -4.45 -13.11 -1.23
C GLU A 212 -4.03 -14.52 -1.66
N ALA A 213 -4.08 -15.49 -0.73
CA ALA A 213 -3.78 -16.90 -1.04
C ALA A 213 -4.75 -17.51 -2.08
N GLN A 214 -6.04 -17.19 -2.00
CA GLN A 214 -7.03 -17.65 -2.98
C GLN A 214 -6.79 -17.05 -4.37
N GLU A 215 -6.42 -15.78 -4.45
CA GLU A 215 -6.12 -15.12 -5.72
C GLU A 215 -4.84 -15.64 -6.36
N GLU A 216 -3.81 -15.88 -5.55
CA GLU A 216 -2.56 -16.46 -6.03
C GLU A 216 -2.79 -17.88 -6.58
N GLU A 217 -3.60 -18.69 -5.90
CA GLU A 217 -4.00 -20.01 -6.39
C GLU A 217 -4.79 -19.92 -7.70
N GLN A 218 -5.74 -18.99 -7.82
CA GLN A 218 -6.48 -18.77 -9.06
C GLN A 218 -5.57 -18.29 -10.20
N ARG A 219 -4.62 -17.41 -9.91
CA ARG A 219 -3.63 -16.92 -10.87
C ARG A 219 -2.75 -18.07 -11.37
N ARG A 220 -2.29 -18.93 -10.45
CA ARG A 220 -1.50 -20.11 -10.80
C ARG A 220 -2.26 -21.04 -11.74
N ARG A 221 -3.53 -21.36 -11.42
CA ARG A 221 -4.39 -22.20 -12.28
C ARG A 221 -4.60 -21.59 -13.67
N ARG A 222 -4.78 -20.28 -13.77
CA ARG A 222 -4.90 -19.60 -15.08
C ARG A 222 -3.61 -19.70 -15.89
N LEU A 223 -2.46 -19.54 -15.26
CA LEU A 223 -1.16 -19.68 -15.93
C LEU A 223 -0.93 -21.10 -16.43
N GLU A 224 -1.24 -22.11 -15.64
CA GLU A 224 -1.15 -23.53 -16.03
C GLU A 224 -2.06 -23.85 -17.23
N GLU A 225 -3.29 -23.32 -17.24
CA GLU A 225 -4.20 -23.49 -18.38
C GLU A 225 -3.70 -22.82 -19.65
N ILE A 226 -3.14 -21.60 -19.56
CA ILE A 226 -2.53 -20.90 -20.68
C ILE A 226 -1.36 -21.72 -21.25
N GLU A 227 -0.50 -22.24 -20.39
CA GLU A 227 0.66 -23.05 -20.80
C GLU A 227 0.21 -24.35 -21.49
N ARG A 228 -0.82 -25.00 -20.93
CA ARG A 228 -1.43 -26.19 -21.56
C ARG A 228 -1.97 -25.90 -22.97
N ARG A 229 -2.67 -24.75 -23.14
CA ARG A 229 -3.19 -24.34 -24.46
C ARG A 229 -2.09 -23.99 -25.44
N LYS A 230 -1.00 -23.37 -24.99
CA LYS A 230 0.18 -23.10 -25.83
C LYS A 230 0.82 -24.39 -26.33
N ASN A 231 1.01 -25.35 -25.43
CA ASN A 231 1.59 -26.65 -25.79
C ASN A 231 0.70 -27.43 -26.77
N GLU A 232 -0.62 -27.36 -26.60
CA GLU A 232 -1.57 -27.96 -27.56
C GLU A 232 -1.49 -27.30 -28.94
N LEU A 233 -1.41 -25.97 -28.99
CA LEU A 233 -1.25 -25.20 -30.23
C LEU A 233 0.05 -25.57 -30.96
N GLU A 234 1.14 -25.68 -30.22
CA GLU A 234 2.44 -26.08 -30.79
C GLU A 234 2.40 -27.49 -31.36
N ARG A 235 1.78 -28.46 -30.66
CA ARG A 235 1.57 -29.81 -31.18
C ARG A 235 0.74 -29.80 -32.46
N LYS A 236 -0.35 -29.01 -32.53
CA LYS A 236 -1.17 -28.86 -33.74
C LYS A 236 -0.38 -28.25 -34.91
N ARG A 237 0.49 -27.26 -34.64
CA ARG A 237 1.38 -26.68 -35.66
C ARG A 237 2.37 -27.68 -36.21
N LYS A 238 3.05 -28.44 -35.35
CA LYS A 238 3.99 -29.50 -35.78
C LYS A 238 3.29 -30.58 -36.61
N LEU A 239 2.08 -31.00 -36.20
CA LEU A 239 1.31 -31.97 -36.96
C LEU A 239 0.89 -31.43 -38.33
N LYS A 240 0.50 -30.16 -38.40
CA LYS A 240 0.17 -29.50 -39.69
C LYS A 240 1.38 -29.46 -40.62
N GLU A 241 2.55 -29.05 -40.11
CA GLU A 241 3.79 -29.00 -40.89
C GLU A 241 4.18 -30.38 -41.42
N ALA A 242 4.13 -31.42 -40.57
CA ALA A 242 4.40 -32.79 -40.98
C ALA A 242 3.46 -33.25 -42.09
N ARG A 243 2.17 -32.95 -41.97
CA ARG A 243 1.16 -33.33 -42.97
C ARG A 243 1.32 -32.57 -44.30
N LEU A 244 1.70 -31.29 -44.24
CA LEU A 244 2.01 -30.53 -45.46
C LEU A 244 3.21 -31.12 -46.18
N LYS A 245 4.27 -31.47 -45.45
CA LYS A 245 5.47 -32.07 -46.03
C LYS A 245 5.16 -33.43 -46.69
N GLU A 246 4.35 -34.26 -46.04
CA GLU A 246 3.92 -35.55 -46.61
C GLU A 246 3.12 -35.35 -47.91
N ILE A 247 2.20 -34.38 -47.95
CA ILE A 247 1.46 -34.06 -49.18
C ILE A 247 2.38 -33.53 -50.28
N GLU A 248 3.30 -32.62 -49.95
CA GLU A 248 4.28 -32.08 -50.90
C GLU A 248 5.17 -33.20 -51.50
N GLU A 249 5.60 -34.16 -50.69
CA GLU A 249 6.38 -35.30 -51.16
C GLU A 249 5.55 -36.23 -52.08
N GLN A 250 4.27 -36.43 -51.77
CA GLN A 250 3.36 -37.23 -52.65
C GLN A 250 3.16 -36.53 -54.00
N PHE A 251 2.85 -35.26 -54.01
CA PHE A 251 2.66 -34.49 -55.25
C PHE A 251 3.93 -34.45 -56.10
N ARG A 252 5.10 -34.29 -55.48
CA ARG A 252 6.36 -34.30 -56.19
C ARG A 252 6.61 -35.68 -56.87
N GLY A 253 6.28 -36.79 -56.19
CA GLY A 253 6.35 -38.12 -56.79
C GLY A 253 5.43 -38.29 -58.00
N GLU A 254 4.20 -37.78 -57.90
CA GLU A 254 3.22 -37.80 -59.01
C GLU A 254 3.69 -36.92 -60.20
N GLU A 255 4.27 -35.74 -59.97
CA GLU A 255 4.85 -34.89 -61.01
C GLU A 255 6.01 -35.56 -61.70
N GLU A 256 6.95 -36.19 -60.98
CA GLU A 256 8.10 -36.92 -61.54
C GLU A 256 7.65 -38.09 -62.43
N GLU A 257 6.59 -38.80 -62.02
CA GLU A 257 6.02 -39.92 -62.80
C GLU A 257 5.35 -39.43 -64.09
N LEU A 258 4.56 -38.35 -63.99
CA LEU A 258 3.95 -37.69 -65.14
C LEU A 258 5.00 -37.16 -66.13
N GLU A 259 6.01 -36.46 -65.64
CA GLU A 259 7.12 -35.99 -66.49
C GLU A 259 7.88 -37.13 -67.18
N ARG A 260 8.04 -38.26 -66.51
CA ARG A 260 8.67 -39.45 -67.11
C ARG A 260 7.77 -39.96 -68.23
N THR A 261 6.45 -40.09 -67.99
CA THR A 261 5.50 -40.59 -68.99
C THR A 261 5.43 -39.67 -70.23
N ILE A 262 5.46 -38.34 -69.99
CA ILE A 262 5.48 -37.33 -71.09
C ILE A 262 6.78 -37.50 -71.92
N ARG A 263 7.93 -37.62 -71.26
CA ARG A 263 9.23 -37.83 -71.97
C ARG A 263 9.25 -39.09 -72.79
N GLU A 264 8.69 -40.19 -72.27
CA GLU A 264 8.58 -41.47 -73.00
C GLU A 264 7.68 -41.33 -74.22
N ALA A 265 6.54 -40.68 -74.11
CA ALA A 265 5.62 -40.39 -75.20
C ALA A 265 6.24 -39.48 -76.28
N GLU A 266 6.97 -38.44 -75.89
CA GLU A 266 7.71 -37.55 -76.82
C GLU A 266 8.78 -38.31 -77.60
N GLN A 267 9.53 -39.20 -76.93
CA GLN A 267 10.52 -40.00 -77.58
C GLN A 267 9.91 -41.01 -78.57
N GLU A 268 8.79 -41.58 -78.26
CA GLU A 268 8.05 -42.46 -79.16
C GLU A 268 7.55 -41.72 -80.41
N GLU A 269 6.98 -40.53 -80.21
CA GLU A 269 6.53 -39.67 -81.33
C GLU A 269 7.72 -39.27 -82.22
N GLU A 270 8.84 -38.88 -81.61
CA GLU A 270 10.07 -38.56 -82.37
C GLU A 270 10.56 -39.71 -83.23
N LYS A 271 10.65 -40.94 -82.67
CA LYS A 271 10.98 -42.14 -83.35
C LYS A 271 10.00 -42.44 -84.48
N PHE A 272 8.74 -42.28 -84.27
CA PHE A 272 7.70 -42.44 -85.28
C PHE A 272 7.87 -41.43 -86.43
N LEU A 273 8.16 -40.18 -86.15
CA LEU A 273 8.40 -39.14 -87.14
C LEU A 273 9.69 -39.48 -87.97
N GLN A 274 10.75 -39.85 -87.29
CA GLN A 274 11.97 -40.26 -87.93
C GLN A 274 11.77 -41.46 -88.87
N THR A 275 11.08 -42.50 -88.44
CA THR A 275 10.72 -43.65 -89.22
C THR A 275 9.88 -43.31 -90.44
N ARG A 276 8.95 -42.42 -90.25
CA ARG A 276 8.06 -41.86 -91.32
C ARG A 276 8.85 -41.05 -92.35
N GLN A 277 9.84 -40.28 -91.94
CA GLN A 277 10.74 -39.54 -92.86
C GLN A 277 11.64 -40.49 -93.65
N GLN A 278 12.24 -41.48 -92.98
CA GLN A 278 13.03 -42.52 -93.70
C GLN A 278 12.22 -43.30 -94.73
N ARG A 279 10.97 -43.68 -94.43
CA ARG A 279 10.09 -44.36 -95.39
C ARG A 279 9.70 -43.44 -96.55
N ARG A 280 9.60 -42.13 -96.35
CA ARG A 280 9.35 -41.11 -97.40
C ARG A 280 10.58 -41.01 -98.32
N GLN A 281 11.77 -40.97 -97.76
CA GLN A 281 13.04 -40.92 -98.54
C GLN A 281 13.24 -42.18 -99.39
N MET A 282 12.92 -43.34 -98.81
CA MET A 282 13.02 -44.65 -99.56
C MET A 282 11.96 -44.74 -100.71
N ARG A 283 10.84 -44.05 -100.64
CA ARG A 283 9.78 -44.06 -101.67
C ARG A 283 9.94 -42.94 -102.72
N GLY A 284 10.80 -41.96 -102.50
CA GLY A 284 11.05 -40.88 -103.43
C GLY A 284 12.35 -40.98 -104.22
N GLY A 285 13.03 -42.14 -104.24
CA GLY A 285 14.21 -42.46 -105.08
C GLY A 285 13.80 -43.35 -106.18
N ASN A 286 13.21 -42.79 -107.23
CA ASN A 286 13.27 -43.15 -108.60
C ASN A 286 12.88 -41.92 -109.44
#